data_2f0969072d62f7470b34afd6956ef833
#
_entry.id   2f0969072d62f7470b34afd6956ef833
#
_cell.length_a   1.000
_cell.length_b   1.000
_cell.length_c   1.000
_cell.angle_alpha   90.00
_cell.angle_beta   90.00
_cell.angle_gamma   90.00
#
_symmetry.space_group_name_H-M   'P 1'
#
loop_
_entity.id
_entity.type
_entity.pdbx_description
1 polymer ?
#
loop_
_entity_poly.entity_id
_entity_poly.type
_entity_poly.pdbx_seq_one_letter_code
_entity_poly.pdbx_strand_id
1 'polypeptide(L)'
;MSAVPPDTSPVVSISGLTKTFRQGNVTALQEIDLDLSAGEFVSLIGPSGCGKSTLLRVIGDLVEPSSGTVTVNGKTARQARIDRDYGIVFQDAVLFDWRTVRKNIALPLEMLGWDREKRRDRVREMTALVELTGFEDHHPWQLSGGMQQRVSIARALAFEPAILLMDEPFGALDEMTRERLNLELLSIWEQLRSTVVFVTHSISEAVFLSTRVVVMSPRPGRIAGIVPIDLPYPRTVETRENARFFELVTTVRELLRQRGEHLLPEEAPRAPGELR
;
A
#
# COMPACT_ATOMS: atom_id res chain seq x y z
N MET A 1 -5.64 -7.80 38.91
CA MET A 1 -4.79 -8.01 37.74
C MET A 1 -4.79 -6.70 36.97
N SER A 2 -3.69 -5.95 37.06
CA SER A 2 -3.55 -4.65 36.40
C SER A 2 -3.39 -4.91 34.89
N ALA A 3 -4.32 -4.41 34.09
CA ALA A 3 -4.20 -4.48 32.63
C ALA A 3 -2.97 -3.66 32.22
N VAL A 4 -1.98 -4.31 31.62
CA VAL A 4 -0.87 -3.61 30.95
C VAL A 4 -1.51 -2.74 29.86
N PRO A 5 -1.28 -1.41 29.85
CA PRO A 5 -1.79 -0.58 28.76
C PRO A 5 -1.30 -1.13 27.43
N PRO A 6 -2.11 -1.09 26.36
CA PRO A 6 -1.67 -1.54 25.04
C PRO A 6 -0.40 -0.77 24.66
N ASP A 7 0.60 -1.51 24.18
CA ASP A 7 1.84 -0.92 23.69
C ASP A 7 1.48 0.05 22.55
N THR A 8 1.63 1.34 22.82
CA THR A 8 1.30 2.42 21.88
C THR A 8 2.44 2.72 20.91
N SER A 9 3.51 1.91 20.95
CA SER A 9 4.64 2.08 20.05
C SER A 9 4.20 1.86 18.58
N PRO A 10 4.62 2.72 17.66
CA PRO A 10 4.27 2.56 16.25
C PRO A 10 4.90 1.28 15.68
N VAL A 11 4.13 0.57 14.86
CA VAL A 11 4.60 -0.62 14.12
C VAL A 11 5.59 -0.23 13.02
N VAL A 12 5.39 0.92 12.38
CA VAL A 12 6.35 1.54 11.48
C VAL A 12 6.61 2.96 11.97
N SER A 13 7.87 3.32 12.15
CA SER A 13 8.27 4.69 12.47
C SER A 13 9.33 5.17 11.48
N ILE A 14 9.08 6.33 10.90
CA ILE A 14 9.94 6.97 9.90
C ILE A 14 10.30 8.35 10.44
N SER A 15 11.59 8.66 10.53
CA SER A 15 12.06 9.96 11.02
C SER A 15 13.11 10.58 10.09
N GLY A 16 12.83 11.79 9.61
CA GLY A 16 13.69 12.61 8.77
C GLY A 16 14.12 11.92 7.48
N LEU A 17 13.30 11.00 6.94
CA LEU A 17 13.68 10.17 5.80
C LEU A 17 13.87 10.98 4.54
N THR A 18 15.05 10.88 3.95
CA THR A 18 15.37 11.46 2.64
C THR A 18 15.93 10.38 1.72
N LYS A 19 15.49 10.38 0.46
CA LYS A 19 16.03 9.52 -0.60
C LYS A 19 16.40 10.29 -1.84
N THR A 20 17.68 10.28 -2.16
CA THR A 20 18.23 10.79 -3.41
C THR A 20 18.85 9.66 -4.22
N PHE A 21 18.48 9.53 -5.47
CA PHE A 21 19.08 8.57 -6.41
C PHE A 21 20.30 9.22 -7.07
N ARG A 22 21.46 8.55 -6.98
CA ARG A 22 22.73 9.04 -7.55
C ARG A 22 22.67 9.18 -9.06
N GLN A 23 21.99 8.26 -9.76
CA GLN A 23 21.74 8.39 -11.20
C GLN A 23 20.75 9.56 -11.41
N GLY A 24 21.24 10.66 -12.04
CA GLY A 24 20.44 11.85 -12.30
C GLY A 24 20.31 12.84 -11.14
N ASN A 25 20.93 12.58 -9.98
CA ASN A 25 20.87 13.43 -8.78
C ASN A 25 19.42 13.83 -8.39
N VAL A 26 18.50 12.87 -8.42
CA VAL A 26 17.07 13.08 -8.21
C VAL A 26 16.69 12.81 -6.76
N THR A 27 16.28 13.83 -6.02
CA THR A 27 15.68 13.66 -4.70
C THR A 27 14.22 13.25 -4.87
N ALA A 28 13.92 11.98 -4.53
CA ALA A 28 12.60 11.42 -4.63
C ALA A 28 11.75 11.70 -3.38
N LEU A 29 12.38 11.62 -2.20
CA LEU A 29 11.74 11.85 -0.89
C LEU A 29 12.60 12.83 -0.09
N GLN A 30 11.96 13.72 0.65
CA GLN A 30 12.65 14.70 1.47
C GLN A 30 11.94 14.90 2.80
N GLU A 31 12.67 14.64 3.91
CA GLU A 31 12.22 14.90 5.28
C GLU A 31 10.84 14.31 5.57
N ILE A 32 10.68 13.00 5.37
CA ILE A 32 9.45 12.28 5.68
C ILE A 32 9.49 11.85 7.15
N ASP A 33 8.47 12.28 7.90
CA ASP A 33 8.17 11.83 9.24
C ASP A 33 6.79 11.18 9.25
N LEU A 34 6.69 9.90 9.63
CA LEU A 34 5.43 9.15 9.61
C LEU A 34 5.47 7.98 10.56
N ASP A 35 4.48 7.92 11.45
CA ASP A 35 4.25 6.76 12.31
C ASP A 35 2.98 6.03 11.91
N LEU A 36 3.01 4.70 11.97
CA LEU A 36 1.89 3.81 11.67
C LEU A 36 1.64 2.92 12.89
N SER A 37 0.39 2.90 13.36
CA SER A 37 -0.02 2.07 14.48
C SER A 37 -0.42 0.66 14.01
N ALA A 38 -0.40 -0.30 14.93
CA ALA A 38 -0.85 -1.66 14.65
C ALA A 38 -2.30 -1.69 14.17
N GLY A 39 -2.58 -2.47 13.14
CA GLY A 39 -3.91 -2.64 12.58
C GLY A 39 -4.45 -1.46 11.77
N GLU A 40 -3.66 -0.40 11.52
CA GLU A 40 -4.08 0.68 10.64
C GLU A 40 -4.04 0.28 9.17
N PHE A 41 -4.99 0.81 8.41
CA PHE A 41 -4.94 0.80 6.94
C PHE A 41 -4.60 2.21 6.47
N VAL A 42 -3.38 2.43 6.01
CA VAL A 42 -2.88 3.75 5.61
C VAL A 42 -2.66 3.81 4.11
N SER A 43 -3.37 4.70 3.42
CA SER A 43 -3.12 4.95 1.99
C SER A 43 -2.17 6.11 1.79
N LEU A 44 -1.23 5.91 0.85
CA LEU A 44 -0.34 6.95 0.33
C LEU A 44 -0.88 7.43 -1.01
N ILE A 45 -1.22 8.73 -1.12
CA ILE A 45 -1.73 9.33 -2.34
C ILE A 45 -0.90 10.57 -2.71
N GLY A 46 -0.79 10.85 -4.00
CA GLY A 46 -0.04 11.99 -4.50
C GLY A 46 0.19 11.91 -6.01
N PRO A 47 0.70 12.97 -6.65
CA PRO A 47 0.96 13.00 -8.09
C PRO A 47 1.87 11.86 -8.55
N SER A 48 1.82 11.54 -9.84
CA SER A 48 2.74 10.56 -10.43
C SER A 48 4.19 11.02 -10.23
N GLY A 49 5.06 10.07 -9.82
CA GLY A 49 6.48 10.33 -9.59
C GLY A 49 6.80 11.12 -8.32
N CYS A 50 5.85 11.37 -7.41
CA CYS A 50 6.13 12.06 -6.14
C CYS A 50 6.88 11.21 -5.10
N GLY A 51 7.07 9.90 -5.32
CA GLY A 51 7.87 9.05 -4.44
C GLY A 51 7.08 8.03 -3.60
N LYS A 52 5.76 7.84 -3.80
CA LYS A 52 4.93 6.86 -3.06
C LYS A 52 5.55 5.46 -3.06
N SER A 53 5.78 4.91 -4.24
CA SER A 53 6.42 3.59 -4.39
C SER A 53 7.85 3.56 -3.85
N THR A 54 8.57 4.70 -3.89
CA THR A 54 9.89 4.80 -3.28
C THR A 54 9.79 4.70 -1.76
N LEU A 55 8.83 5.41 -1.14
CA LEU A 55 8.58 5.33 0.30
C LEU A 55 8.22 3.91 0.73
N LEU A 56 7.29 3.27 0.02
CA LEU A 56 6.91 1.88 0.28
C LEU A 56 8.11 0.93 0.18
N ARG A 57 8.96 1.10 -0.85
CA ARG A 57 10.16 0.28 -1.03
C ARG A 57 11.23 0.54 0.02
N VAL A 58 11.31 1.75 0.59
CA VAL A 58 12.22 2.04 1.71
C VAL A 58 11.70 1.38 2.99
N ILE A 59 10.39 1.43 3.27
CA ILE A 59 9.79 0.70 4.41
C ILE A 59 10.11 -0.80 4.30
N GLY A 60 9.98 -1.37 3.09
CA GLY A 60 10.27 -2.79 2.81
C GLY A 60 11.75 -3.15 2.66
N ASP A 61 12.70 -2.24 2.95
CA ASP A 61 14.15 -2.46 2.78
C ASP A 61 14.55 -2.96 1.37
N LEU A 62 13.78 -2.55 0.33
CA LEU A 62 14.13 -2.79 -1.07
C LEU A 62 14.98 -1.65 -1.64
N VAL A 63 14.95 -0.50 -1.01
CA VAL A 63 15.73 0.70 -1.34
C VAL A 63 16.24 1.31 -0.04
N GLU A 64 17.56 1.48 0.08
CA GLU A 64 18.16 2.12 1.24
C GLU A 64 17.86 3.64 1.25
N PRO A 65 17.56 4.25 2.41
CA PRO A 65 17.45 5.69 2.55
C PRO A 65 18.81 6.36 2.33
N SER A 66 18.82 7.64 1.92
CA SER A 66 20.03 8.45 1.85
C SER A 66 20.35 9.07 3.22
N SER A 67 19.33 9.41 4.01
CA SER A 67 19.42 9.85 5.40
C SER A 67 18.10 9.62 6.11
N GLY A 68 18.07 9.78 7.42
CA GLY A 68 16.93 9.47 8.28
C GLY A 68 16.88 7.99 8.67
N THR A 69 15.84 7.61 9.41
CA THR A 69 15.68 6.25 9.94
C THR A 69 14.31 5.69 9.64
N VAL A 70 14.25 4.37 9.46
CA VAL A 70 13.01 3.60 9.36
C VAL A 70 13.11 2.41 10.31
N THR A 71 12.16 2.31 11.22
CA THR A 71 12.01 1.15 12.10
C THR A 71 10.69 0.46 11.85
N VAL A 72 10.68 -0.85 11.95
CA VAL A 72 9.52 -1.71 11.74
C VAL A 72 9.48 -2.72 12.89
N ASN A 73 8.39 -2.76 13.65
CA ASN A 73 8.28 -3.57 14.88
C ASN A 73 9.47 -3.34 15.85
N GLY A 74 9.92 -2.09 15.99
CA GLY A 74 11.09 -1.75 16.82
C GLY A 74 12.44 -2.20 16.29
N LYS A 75 12.51 -2.80 15.08
CA LYS A 75 13.72 -3.28 14.41
C LYS A 75 14.11 -2.34 13.27
N THR A 76 15.33 -2.44 12.75
CA THR A 76 15.67 -1.81 11.47
C THR A 76 14.84 -2.44 10.35
N ALA A 77 14.52 -1.69 9.29
CA ALA A 77 13.79 -2.20 8.12
C ALA A 77 14.46 -3.45 7.53
N ARG A 78 15.81 -3.50 7.53
CA ARG A 78 16.59 -4.67 7.11
C ARG A 78 16.32 -5.90 7.97
N GLN A 79 16.32 -5.75 9.30
CA GLN A 79 16.06 -6.87 10.19
C GLN A 79 14.61 -7.36 10.05
N ALA A 80 13.64 -6.44 9.95
CA ALA A 80 12.24 -6.76 9.71
C ALA A 80 12.04 -7.56 8.39
N ARG A 81 12.80 -7.22 7.32
CA ARG A 81 12.80 -7.99 6.07
C ARG A 81 13.37 -9.40 6.27
N ILE A 82 14.46 -9.54 7.00
CA ILE A 82 15.07 -10.85 7.29
C ILE A 82 14.12 -11.71 8.14
N ASP A 83 13.48 -11.11 9.13
CA ASP A 83 12.50 -11.74 10.02
C ASP A 83 11.15 -11.98 9.34
N ARG A 84 10.93 -11.42 8.12
CA ARG A 84 9.70 -11.55 7.33
C ARG A 84 8.48 -10.92 8.00
N ASP A 85 8.67 -9.78 8.64
CA ASP A 85 7.59 -9.05 9.33
C ASP A 85 6.56 -8.46 8.35
N TYR A 86 6.86 -8.41 7.04
CA TYR A 86 5.94 -7.86 6.05
C TYR A 86 5.82 -8.69 4.77
N GLY A 87 4.60 -8.70 4.20
CA GLY A 87 4.31 -9.15 2.85
C GLY A 87 4.27 -7.98 1.87
N ILE A 88 4.63 -8.23 0.62
CA ILE A 88 4.60 -7.20 -0.43
C ILE A 88 3.73 -7.68 -1.59
N VAL A 89 2.85 -6.77 -2.06
CA VAL A 89 2.05 -6.92 -3.28
C VAL A 89 2.45 -5.80 -4.22
N PHE A 90 2.92 -6.14 -5.41
CA PHE A 90 3.31 -5.18 -6.44
C PHE A 90 2.14 -4.89 -7.39
N GLN A 91 2.28 -3.84 -8.19
CA GLN A 91 1.32 -3.46 -9.23
C GLN A 91 1.08 -4.61 -10.21
N ASP A 92 2.16 -5.23 -10.70
CA ASP A 92 2.07 -6.50 -11.42
C ASP A 92 2.03 -7.65 -10.41
N ALA A 93 1.23 -8.67 -10.64
CA ALA A 93 1.07 -9.80 -9.72
C ALA A 93 2.36 -10.59 -9.48
N VAL A 94 3.35 -10.48 -10.37
CA VAL A 94 4.68 -11.12 -10.32
C VAL A 94 4.59 -12.58 -9.89
N LEU A 95 3.71 -13.34 -10.55
CA LEU A 95 3.56 -14.77 -10.30
C LEU A 95 4.61 -15.56 -11.08
N PHE A 96 4.97 -16.72 -10.55
CA PHE A 96 5.83 -17.66 -11.29
C PHE A 96 4.97 -18.44 -12.29
N ASP A 97 5.16 -18.21 -13.56
CA ASP A 97 4.34 -18.82 -14.64
C ASP A 97 4.43 -20.36 -14.65
N TRP A 98 5.59 -20.93 -14.30
CA TRP A 98 5.79 -22.39 -14.21
C TRP A 98 5.20 -23.03 -12.95
N ARG A 99 4.57 -22.23 -12.07
CA ARG A 99 3.88 -22.68 -10.87
C ARG A 99 2.38 -22.48 -10.99
N THR A 100 1.61 -23.44 -10.50
CA THR A 100 0.16 -23.28 -10.34
C THR A 100 -0.19 -22.26 -9.26
N VAL A 101 -1.45 -21.85 -9.17
CA VAL A 101 -1.98 -20.99 -8.08
C VAL A 101 -1.54 -21.52 -6.72
N ARG A 102 -1.85 -22.78 -6.43
CA ARG A 102 -1.45 -23.47 -5.19
C ARG A 102 0.02 -23.33 -4.89
N LYS A 103 0.88 -23.57 -5.88
CA LYS A 103 2.34 -23.52 -5.73
C LYS A 103 2.86 -22.09 -5.60
N ASN A 104 2.21 -21.09 -6.21
CA ASN A 104 2.53 -19.69 -6.02
C ASN A 104 2.23 -19.25 -4.57
N ILE A 105 1.05 -19.59 -4.05
CA ILE A 105 0.66 -19.28 -2.65
C ILE A 105 1.55 -20.03 -1.65
N ALA A 106 1.89 -21.28 -1.94
CA ALA A 106 2.74 -22.10 -1.06
C ALA A 106 4.19 -21.63 -0.96
N LEU A 107 4.69 -20.85 -1.93
CA LEU A 107 6.09 -20.51 -2.06
C LEU A 107 6.72 -19.92 -0.77
N PRO A 108 6.15 -18.87 -0.15
CA PRO A 108 6.74 -18.34 1.09
C PRO A 108 6.76 -19.37 2.22
N LEU A 109 5.77 -20.25 2.29
CA LEU A 109 5.69 -21.30 3.31
C LEU A 109 6.73 -22.41 3.06
N GLU A 110 7.05 -22.71 1.78
CA GLU A 110 8.15 -23.60 1.39
C GLU A 110 9.49 -23.03 1.86
N MET A 111 9.71 -21.73 1.65
CA MET A 111 10.93 -21.04 2.08
C MET A 111 11.06 -20.95 3.61
N LEU A 112 9.93 -20.97 4.33
CA LEU A 112 9.85 -21.01 5.79
C LEU A 112 10.04 -22.41 6.38
N GLY A 113 10.11 -23.44 5.53
CA GLY A 113 10.27 -24.81 5.98
C GLY A 113 9.03 -25.40 6.66
N TRP A 114 7.83 -24.86 6.39
CA TRP A 114 6.60 -25.43 6.93
C TRP A 114 6.41 -26.86 6.46
N ASP A 115 5.92 -27.74 7.33
CA ASP A 115 5.60 -29.10 6.96
C ASP A 115 4.53 -29.16 5.86
N ARG A 116 4.48 -30.29 5.15
CA ARG A 116 3.62 -30.43 3.96
C ARG A 116 2.14 -30.32 4.26
N GLU A 117 1.70 -30.84 5.40
CA GLU A 117 0.28 -30.87 5.76
C GLU A 117 -0.19 -29.47 6.16
N LYS A 118 0.52 -28.81 7.08
CA LYS A 118 0.23 -27.45 7.52
C LYS A 118 0.24 -26.48 6.34
N ARG A 119 1.21 -26.59 5.43
CA ARG A 119 1.28 -25.79 4.22
C ARG A 119 0.08 -26.00 3.30
N ARG A 120 -0.36 -27.26 3.11
CA ARG A 120 -1.53 -27.58 2.28
C ARG A 120 -2.80 -26.95 2.84
N ASP A 121 -2.99 -27.04 4.16
CA ASP A 121 -4.18 -26.50 4.81
C ASP A 121 -4.19 -24.97 4.75
N ARG A 122 -3.04 -24.31 4.98
CA ARG A 122 -2.91 -22.86 4.83
C ARG A 122 -3.15 -22.39 3.39
N VAL A 123 -2.64 -23.09 2.40
CA VAL A 123 -2.92 -22.76 0.98
C VAL A 123 -4.40 -22.86 0.68
N ARG A 124 -5.10 -23.89 1.19
CA ARG A 124 -6.56 -24.02 1.02
C ARG A 124 -7.31 -22.85 1.64
N GLU A 125 -6.95 -22.49 2.86
CA GLU A 125 -7.50 -21.33 3.56
C GLU A 125 -7.30 -20.03 2.74
N MET A 126 -6.08 -19.77 2.30
CA MET A 126 -5.76 -18.56 1.51
C MET A 126 -6.46 -18.55 0.15
N THR A 127 -6.60 -19.71 -0.49
CA THR A 127 -7.32 -19.80 -1.77
C THR A 127 -8.81 -19.53 -1.60
N ALA A 128 -9.41 -20.02 -0.51
CA ALA A 128 -10.80 -19.71 -0.17
C ALA A 128 -10.98 -18.23 0.19
N LEU A 129 -10.05 -17.65 0.97
CA LEU A 129 -10.08 -16.25 1.39
C LEU A 129 -10.13 -15.27 0.20
N VAL A 130 -9.42 -15.59 -0.89
CA VAL A 130 -9.39 -14.77 -2.11
C VAL A 130 -10.35 -15.27 -3.20
N GLU A 131 -11.32 -16.12 -2.86
CA GLU A 131 -12.36 -16.65 -3.76
C GLU A 131 -11.81 -17.32 -5.03
N LEU A 132 -10.74 -18.09 -4.91
CA LEU A 132 -10.13 -18.85 -6.00
C LEU A 132 -10.26 -20.36 -5.86
N THR A 133 -11.22 -20.83 -5.04
CA THR A 133 -11.53 -22.26 -4.90
C THR A 133 -11.91 -22.84 -6.26
N GLY A 134 -11.29 -23.97 -6.63
CA GLY A 134 -11.44 -24.60 -7.93
C GLY A 134 -10.39 -24.18 -8.98
N PHE A 135 -9.58 -23.15 -8.69
CA PHE A 135 -8.50 -22.67 -9.59
C PHE A 135 -7.11 -23.05 -9.11
N GLU A 136 -6.98 -23.88 -8.09
CA GLU A 136 -5.72 -24.20 -7.41
C GLU A 136 -4.66 -24.79 -8.33
N ASP A 137 -5.07 -25.56 -9.33
CA ASP A 137 -4.18 -26.25 -10.27
C ASP A 137 -3.99 -25.49 -11.59
N HIS A 138 -4.63 -24.29 -11.73
CA HIS A 138 -4.43 -23.42 -12.89
C HIS A 138 -3.08 -22.70 -12.80
N HIS A 139 -2.51 -22.39 -13.96
CA HIS A 139 -1.32 -21.56 -14.10
C HIS A 139 -1.70 -20.08 -14.30
N PRO A 140 -0.79 -19.12 -14.02
CA PRO A 140 -1.07 -17.69 -14.17
C PRO A 140 -1.67 -17.27 -15.51
N TRP A 141 -1.18 -17.82 -16.62
CA TRP A 141 -1.71 -17.50 -17.96
C TRP A 141 -3.16 -17.96 -18.23
N GLN A 142 -3.71 -18.81 -17.36
CA GLN A 142 -5.10 -19.28 -17.44
C GLN A 142 -6.06 -18.40 -16.64
N LEU A 143 -5.53 -17.36 -15.95
CA LEU A 143 -6.26 -16.49 -15.04
C LEU A 143 -6.43 -15.09 -15.61
N SER A 144 -7.53 -14.42 -15.28
CA SER A 144 -7.67 -12.99 -15.52
C SER A 144 -6.67 -12.18 -14.66
N GLY A 145 -6.38 -10.93 -15.06
CA GLY A 145 -5.49 -10.06 -14.29
C GLY A 145 -5.94 -9.88 -12.83
N GLY A 146 -7.25 -9.73 -12.59
CA GLY A 146 -7.80 -9.67 -11.23
C GLY A 146 -7.58 -10.96 -10.43
N MET A 147 -7.74 -12.13 -11.06
CA MET A 147 -7.46 -13.41 -10.41
C MET A 147 -5.96 -13.55 -10.09
N GLN A 148 -5.08 -13.14 -10.99
CA GLN A 148 -3.63 -13.13 -10.72
C GLN A 148 -3.29 -12.23 -9.54
N GLN A 149 -3.93 -11.07 -9.44
CA GLN A 149 -3.71 -10.16 -8.32
C GLN A 149 -4.19 -10.75 -7.00
N ARG A 150 -5.33 -11.44 -6.98
CA ARG A 150 -5.80 -12.21 -5.81
C ARG A 150 -4.80 -13.29 -5.38
N VAL A 151 -4.19 -14.01 -6.32
CA VAL A 151 -3.11 -14.98 -6.01
C VAL A 151 -1.92 -14.28 -5.37
N SER A 152 -1.53 -13.08 -5.86
CA SER A 152 -0.44 -12.28 -5.29
C SER A 152 -0.75 -11.85 -3.85
N ILE A 153 -1.98 -11.41 -3.57
CA ILE A 153 -2.46 -11.06 -2.21
C ILE A 153 -2.43 -12.30 -1.32
N ALA A 154 -3.01 -13.42 -1.75
CA ALA A 154 -3.01 -14.68 -1.00
C ALA A 154 -1.59 -15.15 -0.67
N ARG A 155 -0.66 -15.04 -1.62
CA ARG A 155 0.76 -15.36 -1.41
C ARG A 155 1.41 -14.46 -0.36
N ALA A 156 1.13 -13.15 -0.41
CA ALA A 156 1.67 -12.20 0.54
C ALA A 156 1.12 -12.39 1.97
N LEU A 157 -0.12 -12.88 2.11
CA LEU A 157 -0.77 -13.15 3.39
C LEU A 157 -0.51 -14.57 3.94
N ALA A 158 0.00 -15.48 3.12
CA ALA A 158 0.10 -16.90 3.47
C ALA A 158 0.88 -17.16 4.77
N PHE A 159 1.92 -16.38 5.05
CA PHE A 159 2.78 -16.51 6.22
C PHE A 159 2.43 -15.56 7.38
N GLU A 160 1.24 -14.93 7.34
CA GLU A 160 0.70 -14.06 8.40
C GLU A 160 1.61 -12.87 8.74
N PRO A 161 1.99 -12.03 7.76
CA PRO A 161 2.84 -10.89 8.03
C PRO A 161 2.11 -9.87 8.92
N ALA A 162 2.83 -9.22 9.83
CA ALA A 162 2.28 -8.15 10.66
C ALA A 162 1.93 -6.90 9.83
N ILE A 163 2.65 -6.70 8.71
CA ILE A 163 2.51 -5.54 7.83
C ILE A 163 2.35 -6.01 6.38
N LEU A 164 1.42 -5.39 5.65
CA LEU A 164 1.22 -5.60 4.22
C LEU A 164 1.52 -4.32 3.46
N LEU A 165 2.49 -4.39 2.56
CA LEU A 165 2.90 -3.30 1.69
C LEU A 165 2.31 -3.52 0.29
N MET A 166 1.51 -2.59 -0.24
CA MET A 166 0.82 -2.75 -1.52
C MET A 166 1.10 -1.55 -2.44
N ASP A 167 1.74 -1.80 -3.57
CA ASP A 167 2.13 -0.76 -4.55
C ASP A 167 1.16 -0.78 -5.74
N GLU A 168 0.13 0.06 -5.74
CA GLU A 168 -0.92 0.18 -6.76
C GLU A 168 -1.52 -1.16 -7.21
N PRO A 169 -1.96 -2.04 -6.29
CA PRO A 169 -2.28 -3.45 -6.62
C PRO A 169 -3.44 -3.60 -7.61
N PHE A 170 -4.27 -2.57 -7.77
CA PHE A 170 -5.45 -2.58 -8.63
C PHE A 170 -5.36 -1.59 -9.80
N GLY A 171 -4.20 -0.97 -10.01
CA GLY A 171 -4.02 0.11 -10.99
C GLY A 171 -4.30 -0.28 -12.44
N ALA A 172 -4.06 -1.54 -12.81
CA ALA A 172 -4.26 -2.05 -14.16
C ALA A 172 -5.66 -2.63 -14.45
N LEU A 173 -6.57 -2.59 -13.45
CA LEU A 173 -7.90 -3.19 -13.55
C LEU A 173 -8.97 -2.16 -13.93
N ASP A 174 -10.02 -2.67 -14.61
CA ASP A 174 -11.22 -1.86 -14.86
C ASP A 174 -11.94 -1.48 -13.56
N GLU A 175 -12.80 -0.45 -13.62
CA GLU A 175 -13.43 0.13 -12.43
C GLU A 175 -14.29 -0.87 -11.65
N MET A 176 -15.12 -1.67 -12.36
CA MET A 176 -16.01 -2.64 -11.70
C MET A 176 -15.24 -3.74 -10.97
N THR A 177 -14.18 -4.25 -11.60
CA THR A 177 -13.28 -5.24 -10.99
C THR A 177 -12.55 -4.65 -9.79
N ARG A 178 -12.09 -3.41 -9.88
CA ARG A 178 -11.40 -2.68 -8.81
C ARG A 178 -12.31 -2.47 -7.60
N GLU A 179 -13.55 -2.04 -7.81
CA GLU A 179 -14.51 -1.85 -6.72
C GLU A 179 -14.79 -3.15 -5.95
N ARG A 180 -14.97 -4.26 -6.68
CA ARG A 180 -15.15 -5.57 -6.08
C ARG A 180 -13.93 -6.00 -5.26
N LEU A 181 -12.72 -5.84 -5.81
CA LEU A 181 -11.48 -6.20 -5.13
C LEU A 181 -11.21 -5.31 -3.91
N ASN A 182 -11.64 -4.06 -3.92
CA ASN A 182 -11.57 -3.18 -2.76
C ASN A 182 -12.44 -3.71 -1.60
N LEU A 183 -13.66 -4.17 -1.89
CA LEU A 183 -14.53 -4.78 -0.89
C LEU A 183 -13.93 -6.09 -0.33
N GLU A 184 -13.39 -6.92 -1.20
CA GLU A 184 -12.72 -8.17 -0.82
C GLU A 184 -11.49 -7.91 0.05
N LEU A 185 -10.62 -6.96 -0.36
CA LEU A 185 -9.44 -6.58 0.43
C LEU A 185 -9.84 -6.05 1.80
N LEU A 186 -10.88 -5.24 1.86
CA LEU A 186 -11.37 -4.69 3.12
C LEU A 186 -11.89 -5.79 4.04
N SER A 187 -12.66 -6.75 3.52
CA SER A 187 -13.13 -7.93 4.26
C SER A 187 -11.96 -8.76 4.82
N ILE A 188 -10.92 -8.98 4.00
CA ILE A 188 -9.70 -9.67 4.42
C ILE A 188 -9.00 -8.89 5.55
N TRP A 189 -8.85 -7.58 5.39
CA TRP A 189 -8.22 -6.74 6.40
C TRP A 189 -9.01 -6.71 7.71
N GLU A 190 -10.34 -6.64 7.67
CA GLU A 190 -11.19 -6.68 8.87
C GLU A 190 -11.04 -7.98 9.66
N GLN A 191 -10.79 -9.09 8.97
CA GLN A 191 -10.56 -10.39 9.60
C GLN A 191 -9.16 -10.52 10.22
N LEU A 192 -8.13 -10.08 9.51
CA LEU A 192 -6.73 -10.29 9.90
C LEU A 192 -6.16 -9.16 10.75
N ARG A 193 -6.68 -7.93 10.60
CA ARG A 193 -6.20 -6.72 11.30
C ARG A 193 -4.70 -6.46 11.14
N SER A 194 -4.12 -6.89 10.03
CA SER A 194 -2.75 -6.54 9.67
C SER A 194 -2.61 -5.05 9.44
N THR A 195 -1.44 -4.47 9.72
CA THR A 195 -1.14 -3.09 9.34
C THR A 195 -0.92 -3.02 7.82
N VAL A 196 -1.58 -2.11 7.12
CA VAL A 196 -1.50 -1.99 5.66
C VAL A 196 -0.95 -0.63 5.25
N VAL A 197 0.05 -0.63 4.37
CA VAL A 197 0.50 0.56 3.62
C VAL A 197 0.11 0.35 2.16
N PHE A 198 -0.81 1.17 1.68
CA PHE A 198 -1.44 1.03 0.38
C PHE A 198 -1.14 2.24 -0.50
N VAL A 199 -0.47 2.04 -1.62
CA VAL A 199 -0.22 3.09 -2.61
C VAL A 199 -1.32 3.06 -3.66
N THR A 200 -1.94 4.20 -3.92
CA THR A 200 -2.91 4.36 -5.00
C THR A 200 -2.88 5.77 -5.60
N HIS A 201 -3.42 5.93 -6.79
CA HIS A 201 -3.70 7.21 -7.41
C HIS A 201 -5.19 7.59 -7.37
N SER A 202 -6.06 6.69 -6.88
CA SER A 202 -7.49 6.92 -6.74
C SER A 202 -7.85 7.47 -5.36
N ILE A 203 -8.36 8.71 -5.31
CA ILE A 203 -8.82 9.34 -4.06
C ILE A 203 -9.97 8.54 -3.44
N SER A 204 -10.92 8.12 -4.27
CA SER A 204 -12.08 7.34 -3.83
C SER A 204 -11.65 6.02 -3.18
N GLU A 205 -10.69 5.32 -3.77
CA GLU A 205 -10.13 4.08 -3.23
C GLU A 205 -9.40 4.32 -1.90
N ALA A 206 -8.54 5.35 -1.81
CA ALA A 206 -7.84 5.72 -0.60
C ALA A 206 -8.81 6.02 0.56
N VAL A 207 -9.84 6.80 0.33
CA VAL A 207 -10.86 7.13 1.34
C VAL A 207 -11.69 5.90 1.71
N PHE A 208 -12.04 5.06 0.73
CA PHE A 208 -12.87 3.89 0.97
C PHE A 208 -12.17 2.82 1.81
N LEU A 209 -10.88 2.60 1.63
CA LEU A 209 -10.15 1.52 2.29
C LEU A 209 -9.56 1.93 3.65
N SER A 210 -9.15 3.19 3.80
CA SER A 210 -8.18 3.57 4.83
C SER A 210 -8.79 3.99 6.16
N THR A 211 -8.00 3.86 7.22
CA THR A 211 -8.19 4.55 8.50
C THR A 211 -7.60 5.97 8.44
N ARG A 212 -6.52 6.15 7.64
CA ARG A 212 -5.87 7.45 7.36
C ARG A 212 -5.39 7.51 5.92
N VAL A 213 -5.49 8.70 5.32
CA VAL A 213 -4.89 8.99 4.01
C VAL A 213 -3.74 9.98 4.19
N VAL A 214 -2.55 9.57 3.78
CA VAL A 214 -1.34 10.40 3.74
C VAL A 214 -1.22 10.99 2.35
N VAL A 215 -1.30 12.32 2.25
CA VAL A 215 -1.18 13.06 1.01
C VAL A 215 0.27 13.51 0.83
N MET A 216 0.87 13.16 -0.30
CA MET A 216 2.24 13.53 -0.64
C MET A 216 2.28 14.68 -1.65
N SER A 217 3.24 15.60 -1.46
CA SER A 217 3.52 16.69 -2.39
C SER A 217 4.19 16.17 -3.68
N PRO A 218 4.19 16.96 -4.78
CA PRO A 218 5.06 16.71 -5.91
C PRO A 218 6.53 16.60 -5.51
N ARG A 219 7.36 16.08 -6.42
CA ARG A 219 8.81 15.87 -6.19
C ARG A 219 9.57 17.17 -5.85
N PRO A 220 10.43 17.15 -4.81
CA PRO A 220 10.70 16.05 -3.89
C PRO A 220 9.51 15.77 -3.00
N GLY A 221 9.11 14.47 -2.89
CA GLY A 221 7.96 14.07 -2.10
C GLY A 221 8.15 14.38 -0.62
N ARG A 222 7.19 15.10 -0.06
CA ARG A 222 7.04 15.40 1.38
C ARG A 222 5.62 15.03 1.80
N ILE A 223 5.37 14.87 3.07
CA ILE A 223 3.99 14.76 3.56
C ILE A 223 3.36 16.14 3.51
N ALA A 224 2.33 16.29 2.66
CA ALA A 224 1.57 17.51 2.51
C ALA A 224 0.48 17.63 3.58
N GLY A 225 -0.07 16.49 4.02
CA GLY A 225 -1.06 16.40 5.08
C GLY A 225 -1.49 14.96 5.32
N ILE A 226 -2.15 14.74 6.45
CA ILE A 226 -2.72 13.45 6.84
C ILE A 226 -4.20 13.67 7.15
N VAL A 227 -5.08 12.91 6.49
CA VAL A 227 -6.54 12.99 6.68
C VAL A 227 -6.99 11.73 7.40
N PRO A 228 -7.49 11.84 8.64
CA PRO A 228 -8.14 10.72 9.31
C PRO A 228 -9.46 10.40 8.61
N ILE A 229 -9.77 9.13 8.47
CA ILE A 229 -11.01 8.65 7.84
C ILE A 229 -11.90 8.05 8.93
N ASP A 230 -12.92 8.78 9.28
CA ASP A 230 -13.88 8.46 10.35
C ASP A 230 -15.12 7.68 9.86
N LEU A 231 -15.04 7.10 8.66
CA LEU A 231 -16.10 6.23 8.14
C LEU A 231 -16.15 4.92 8.94
N PRO A 232 -17.34 4.50 9.40
CA PRO A 232 -17.48 3.27 10.18
C PRO A 232 -17.19 2.03 9.34
N TYR A 233 -16.82 0.95 10.00
CA TYR A 233 -16.74 -0.39 9.44
C TYR A 233 -17.94 -1.25 9.93
N PRO A 234 -18.42 -2.27 9.18
CA PRO A 234 -17.96 -2.63 7.84
C PRO A 234 -18.38 -1.59 6.78
N ARG A 235 -17.55 -1.38 5.77
CA ARG A 235 -17.85 -0.50 4.64
C ARG A 235 -18.40 -1.30 3.47
N THR A 236 -19.47 -0.79 2.88
CA THR A 236 -20.21 -1.43 1.78
C THR A 236 -20.29 -0.50 0.58
N VAL A 237 -20.97 -0.92 -0.48
CA VAL A 237 -21.18 -0.05 -1.66
C VAL A 237 -21.88 1.24 -1.27
N GLU A 238 -22.87 1.17 -0.36
CA GLU A 238 -23.64 2.33 0.13
C GLU A 238 -22.76 3.32 0.91
N THR A 239 -21.63 2.89 1.46
CA THR A 239 -20.67 3.80 2.09
C THR A 239 -20.18 4.86 1.12
N ARG A 240 -20.06 4.53 -0.17
CA ARG A 240 -19.63 5.47 -1.23
C ARG A 240 -20.70 6.51 -1.58
N GLU A 241 -21.95 6.28 -1.22
CA GLU A 241 -23.07 7.20 -1.44
C GLU A 241 -23.30 8.14 -0.24
N ASN A 242 -22.56 7.94 0.85
CA ASN A 242 -22.68 8.73 2.08
C ASN A 242 -22.09 10.14 1.89
N ALA A 243 -22.79 11.16 2.39
CA ALA A 243 -22.31 12.55 2.36
C ALA A 243 -20.90 12.70 2.97
N ARG A 244 -20.63 12.01 4.09
CA ARG A 244 -19.32 12.04 4.75
C ARG A 244 -18.20 11.49 3.88
N PHE A 245 -18.47 10.49 3.07
CA PHE A 245 -17.51 9.96 2.09
C PHE A 245 -17.14 11.05 1.06
N PHE A 246 -18.10 11.77 0.52
CA PHE A 246 -17.85 12.87 -0.44
C PHE A 246 -17.09 14.03 0.18
N GLU A 247 -17.37 14.39 1.44
CA GLU A 247 -16.62 15.41 2.17
C GLU A 247 -15.14 15.02 2.30
N LEU A 248 -14.85 13.77 2.70
CA LEU A 248 -13.49 13.25 2.85
C LEU A 248 -12.75 13.19 1.51
N VAL A 249 -13.43 12.75 0.44
CA VAL A 249 -12.88 12.76 -0.93
C VAL A 249 -12.53 14.20 -1.34
N THR A 250 -13.38 15.17 -1.03
CA THR A 250 -13.15 16.59 -1.33
C THR A 250 -11.95 17.10 -0.53
N THR A 251 -11.87 16.82 0.77
CA THR A 251 -10.75 17.22 1.63
C THR A 251 -9.42 16.70 1.09
N VAL A 252 -9.34 15.42 0.73
CA VAL A 252 -8.12 14.85 0.14
C VAL A 252 -7.78 15.49 -1.20
N ARG A 253 -8.80 15.76 -2.04
CA ARG A 253 -8.61 16.44 -3.34
C ARG A 253 -8.07 17.84 -3.20
N GLU A 254 -8.57 18.60 -2.23
CA GLU A 254 -8.11 19.97 -1.96
C GLU A 254 -6.66 20.00 -1.49
N LEU A 255 -6.27 19.11 -0.58
CA LEU A 255 -4.87 18.97 -0.14
C LEU A 255 -3.93 18.65 -1.31
N LEU A 256 -4.37 17.80 -2.26
CA LEU A 256 -3.60 17.48 -3.46
C LEU A 256 -3.44 18.70 -4.38
N ARG A 257 -4.49 19.54 -4.53
CA ARG A 257 -4.47 20.75 -5.37
C ARG A 257 -3.61 21.85 -4.79
N GLN A 258 -3.79 22.20 -3.52
CA GLN A 258 -3.08 23.31 -2.86
C GLN A 258 -1.56 23.18 -2.95
N ARG A 259 -1.03 21.96 -3.03
CA ARG A 259 0.40 21.71 -3.14
C ARG A 259 0.87 21.46 -4.58
N GLY A 260 -0.06 21.23 -5.52
CA GLY A 260 0.24 21.13 -6.96
C GLY A 260 0.36 22.51 -7.64
N GLU A 261 -0.40 23.48 -7.21
CA GLU A 261 -0.42 24.83 -7.79
C GLU A 261 0.82 25.68 -7.43
N HIS A 262 1.51 25.38 -6.34
CA HIS A 262 2.74 26.08 -5.96
C HIS A 262 3.97 25.73 -6.83
N LEU A 263 3.81 24.92 -7.87
CA LEU A 263 4.90 24.46 -8.75
C LEU A 263 4.71 24.84 -10.23
N LEU A 264 3.66 25.60 -10.57
CA LEU A 264 3.69 26.32 -11.84
C LEU A 264 4.66 27.48 -11.64
N PRO A 265 5.74 27.63 -12.47
CA PRO A 265 6.55 28.85 -12.46
C PRO A 265 5.57 30.00 -12.66
N GLU A 266 5.62 31.03 -11.80
CA GLU A 266 5.01 32.31 -12.13
C GLU A 266 5.39 32.62 -13.57
N GLU A 267 4.41 32.72 -14.48
CA GLU A 267 4.66 33.21 -15.81
C GLU A 267 5.31 34.57 -15.63
N ALA A 268 6.60 34.66 -16.00
CA ALA A 268 7.30 35.94 -16.02
C ALA A 268 6.43 36.92 -16.82
N PRO A 269 6.16 38.11 -16.29
CA PRO A 269 5.32 39.08 -16.98
C PRO A 269 5.89 39.30 -18.38
N ARG A 270 5.08 39.01 -19.41
CA ARG A 270 5.43 39.31 -20.81
C ARG A 270 5.70 40.80 -20.87
N ALA A 271 6.94 41.14 -21.24
CA ALA A 271 7.31 42.53 -21.49
C ALA A 271 6.36 43.11 -22.56
N PRO A 272 5.78 44.28 -22.32
CA PRO A 272 4.97 44.95 -23.33
C PRO A 272 5.86 45.53 -24.41
N GLY A 273 5.72 45.04 -25.64
CA GLY A 273 6.30 45.66 -26.80
C GLY A 273 7.21 44.75 -27.65
N GLU A 274 6.55 44.18 -28.66
CA GLU A 274 7.13 44.06 -30.01
C GLU A 274 5.98 43.80 -31.00
N LEU A 275 5.31 44.87 -31.36
CA LEU A 275 4.60 44.98 -32.64
C LEU A 275 5.64 45.29 -33.71
N ARG A 276 5.91 44.34 -34.60
CA ARG A 276 6.19 44.59 -36.04
C ARG A 276 6.00 43.30 -36.83
#